data_fa44d400d06f26f5b23c3c4d109c03b6
#
_entry.id   fa44d400d06f26f5b23c3c4d109c03b6
#
_cell.length_a   1.000
_cell.length_b   1.000
_cell.length_c   1.000
_cell.angle_alpha   90.00
_cell.angle_beta   90.00
_cell.angle_gamma   90.00
#
_symmetry.space_group_name_H-M   'P 1'
#
loop_
_entity.id
_entity.type
_entity.pdbx_description
1 polymer ?
#
loop_
_entity_poly.entity_id
_entity_poly.type
_entity_poly.pdbx_seq_one_letter_code
_entity_poly.pdbx_strand_id
1 'polypeptide(L)'
;MFFQKEINRFIEYSYYKGQLLKIGKVIESISEAEKYGPFFSLDIFLILPLTANSLNKLYNGIYDTPVLMAAKAHLRTNKPLVVGVASNDYLGISGKNLFGLINLKNIFVIPFKQDDPLNKPNSIVANFSLTKDTLNYAYEGYQIQPILL
;
A
#
# COMPACT_ATOMS: atom_id res chain seq x y z
N MET A 1 6.49 11.14 -0.21
CA MET A 1 5.31 10.48 0.37
C MET A 1 4.06 10.94 -0.34
N PHE A 2 3.12 10.03 -0.63
CA PHE A 2 1.91 10.31 -1.43
C PHE A 2 0.68 10.27 -0.52
N PHE A 3 -0.21 11.27 -0.62
CA PHE A 3 -1.40 11.37 0.21
C PHE A 3 -2.68 11.41 -0.62
N GLN A 4 -3.74 10.85 -0.04
CA GLN A 4 -5.11 10.98 -0.54
C GLN A 4 -5.90 11.94 0.37
N LYS A 5 -6.81 12.73 -0.21
CA LYS A 5 -7.63 13.71 0.55
C LYS A 5 -8.49 13.06 1.64
N GLU A 6 -8.87 11.79 1.47
CA GLU A 6 -9.69 11.05 2.44
C GLU A 6 -8.97 10.72 3.75
N ILE A 7 -7.67 10.93 3.82
CA ILE A 7 -6.87 10.65 5.03
C ILE A 7 -7.31 11.51 6.23
N ASN A 8 -7.92 12.68 5.98
CA ASN A 8 -8.46 13.55 7.03
C ASN A 8 -9.54 12.89 7.92
N ARG A 9 -10.12 11.76 7.48
CA ARG A 9 -11.07 10.98 8.29
C ARG A 9 -10.39 10.13 9.36
N PHE A 10 -9.09 9.89 9.25
CA PHE A 10 -8.37 8.94 10.09
C PHE A 10 -7.27 9.57 10.94
N ILE A 11 -6.71 10.69 10.49
CA ILE A 11 -5.61 11.38 11.15
C ILE A 11 -5.73 12.90 10.98
N GLU A 12 -5.14 13.65 11.90
CA GLU A 12 -4.99 15.10 11.78
C GLU A 12 -3.94 15.44 10.72
N TYR A 13 -4.41 15.58 9.49
CA TYR A 13 -3.57 15.68 8.29
C TYR A 13 -2.48 16.76 8.38
N SER A 14 -2.84 17.95 8.90
CA SER A 14 -1.91 19.08 9.02
C SER A 14 -0.71 18.76 9.92
N TYR A 15 -0.97 18.09 11.06
CA TYR A 15 0.07 17.67 11.99
C TYR A 15 1.04 16.67 11.35
N TYR A 16 0.51 15.60 10.76
CA TYR A 16 1.34 14.56 10.15
C TYR A 16 2.06 15.06 8.90
N LYS A 17 1.44 15.91 8.08
CA LYS A 17 2.10 16.56 6.95
C LYS A 17 3.34 17.34 7.39
N GLY A 18 3.23 18.12 8.48
CA GLY A 18 4.36 18.85 9.04
C GLY A 18 5.52 17.94 9.49
N GLN A 19 5.23 16.78 10.09
CA GLN A 19 6.27 15.82 10.47
C GLN A 19 6.93 15.18 9.24
N LEU A 20 6.14 14.83 8.23
CA LEU A 20 6.63 14.20 7.02
C LEU A 20 7.50 15.12 6.16
N LEU A 21 7.19 16.42 6.12
CA LEU A 21 8.01 17.41 5.43
C LEU A 21 9.41 17.57 6.04
N LYS A 22 9.61 17.18 7.31
CA LYS A 22 10.94 17.17 7.95
C LYS A 22 11.84 16.03 7.45
N ILE A 23 11.26 14.95 6.95
CA ILE A 23 11.98 13.75 6.54
C ILE A 23 11.94 13.48 5.03
N GLY A 24 11.11 14.22 4.29
CA GLY A 24 11.03 14.04 2.84
C GLY A 24 9.95 14.89 2.18
N LYS A 25 9.81 14.69 0.88
CA LYS A 25 8.84 15.40 0.06
C LYS A 25 7.44 14.79 0.18
N VAL A 26 6.42 15.63 0.29
CA VAL A 26 5.01 15.24 0.25
C VAL A 26 4.44 15.55 -1.14
N ILE A 27 3.79 14.56 -1.75
CA ILE A 27 3.21 14.62 -3.10
C ILE A 27 1.70 14.49 -2.99
N GLU A 28 0.96 15.44 -3.53
CA GLU A 28 -0.50 15.52 -3.42
C GLU A 28 -1.23 15.55 -4.76
N SER A 29 -0.49 15.68 -5.88
CA SER A 29 -1.08 15.71 -7.22
C SER A 29 -0.74 14.46 -8.03
N ILE A 30 -1.67 14.06 -8.90
CA ILE A 30 -1.48 12.92 -9.81
C ILE A 30 -0.35 13.20 -10.80
N SER A 31 -0.29 14.42 -11.35
CA SER A 31 0.73 14.82 -12.33
C SER A 31 2.15 14.81 -11.76
N GLU A 32 2.30 15.12 -10.47
CA GLU A 32 3.59 15.02 -9.79
C GLU A 32 3.94 13.56 -9.47
N ALA A 33 2.95 12.78 -9.04
CA ALA A 33 3.10 11.36 -8.72
C ALA A 33 3.54 10.52 -9.92
N GLU A 34 3.06 10.84 -11.12
CA GLU A 34 3.40 10.15 -12.36
C GLU A 34 4.90 10.20 -12.70
N LYS A 35 5.63 11.19 -12.19
CA LYS A 35 7.08 11.33 -12.39
C LYS A 35 7.91 10.29 -11.63
N TYR A 36 7.32 9.65 -10.60
CA TYR A 36 7.99 8.63 -9.78
C TYR A 36 7.93 7.26 -10.46
N GLY A 37 8.97 6.95 -11.17
CA GLY A 37 9.17 5.79 -12.00
C GLY A 37 10.10 6.18 -13.16
N PRO A 38 9.59 6.85 -14.20
CA PRO A 38 10.41 7.21 -15.35
C PRO A 38 11.47 8.27 -15.06
N PHE A 39 11.20 9.25 -14.18
CA PHE A 39 12.14 10.35 -13.89
C PHE A 39 12.79 10.25 -12.51
N PHE A 40 12.07 9.75 -11.52
CA PHE A 40 12.55 9.57 -10.15
C PHE A 40 12.40 8.11 -9.75
N SER A 41 13.48 7.35 -9.84
CA SER A 41 13.47 5.94 -9.46
C SER A 41 13.45 5.81 -7.93
N LEU A 42 12.48 5.02 -7.43
CA LEU A 42 12.44 4.57 -6.05
C LEU A 42 12.98 3.14 -6.01
N ASP A 43 13.75 2.78 -4.99
CA ASP A 43 14.24 1.41 -4.83
C ASP A 43 13.13 0.48 -4.34
N ILE A 44 12.23 1.00 -3.52
CA ILE A 44 11.06 0.30 -3.01
C ILE A 44 9.91 1.29 -2.81
N PHE A 45 8.68 0.85 -3.02
CA PHE A 45 7.48 1.65 -2.74
C PHE A 45 6.60 0.94 -1.72
N LEU A 46 6.16 1.68 -0.70
CA LEU A 46 5.28 1.17 0.37
C LEU A 46 3.93 1.88 0.32
N ILE A 47 2.83 1.11 0.32
CA ILE A 47 1.48 1.63 0.55
C ILE A 47 0.98 1.13 1.90
N LEU A 48 0.82 2.06 2.85
CA LEU A 48 0.47 1.74 4.22
C LEU A 48 -0.45 2.82 4.83
N PRO A 49 -1.69 2.52 5.20
CA PRO A 49 -2.42 1.30 4.87
C PRO A 49 -2.93 1.27 3.42
N LEU A 50 -3.05 0.08 2.84
CA LEU A 50 -3.80 -0.16 1.61
C LEU A 50 -5.24 -0.54 1.99
N THR A 51 -6.19 0.36 1.72
CA THR A 51 -7.62 0.11 1.95
C THR A 51 -8.23 -0.75 0.83
N ALA A 52 -9.36 -1.42 1.07
CA ALA A 52 -10.04 -2.22 0.05
C ALA A 52 -10.37 -1.41 -1.21
N ASN A 53 -10.81 -0.15 -1.06
CA ASN A 53 -11.08 0.72 -2.22
C ASN A 53 -9.81 0.93 -3.08
N SER A 54 -8.69 1.27 -2.45
CA SER A 54 -7.42 1.48 -3.15
C SER A 54 -6.87 0.18 -3.74
N LEU A 55 -7.00 -0.95 -3.03
CA LEU A 55 -6.61 -2.26 -3.53
C LEU A 55 -7.42 -2.66 -4.76
N ASN A 56 -8.74 -2.52 -4.70
CA ASN A 56 -9.63 -2.85 -5.81
C ASN A 56 -9.31 -2.01 -7.05
N LYS A 57 -9.02 -0.72 -6.88
CA LYS A 57 -8.58 0.16 -7.97
C LYS A 57 -7.23 -0.28 -8.54
N LEU A 58 -6.23 -0.49 -7.68
CA LEU A 58 -4.89 -0.91 -8.09
C LEU A 58 -4.92 -2.20 -8.89
N TYR A 59 -5.64 -3.22 -8.40
CA TYR A 59 -5.75 -4.52 -9.08
C TYR A 59 -6.45 -4.42 -10.44
N ASN A 60 -7.45 -3.55 -10.55
CA ASN A 60 -8.21 -3.36 -11.80
C ASN A 60 -7.62 -2.26 -12.73
N GLY A 61 -6.42 -1.76 -12.42
CA GLY A 61 -5.74 -0.79 -13.29
C GLY A 61 -6.32 0.63 -13.26
N ILE A 62 -7.01 1.00 -12.17
CA ILE A 62 -7.58 2.34 -11.96
C ILE A 62 -6.60 3.17 -11.11
N TYR A 63 -6.09 4.26 -11.65
CA TYR A 63 -5.02 5.06 -11.06
C TYR A 63 -5.42 6.53 -10.87
N ASP A 64 -6.56 6.74 -10.25
CA ASP A 64 -7.22 8.05 -10.09
C ASP A 64 -6.82 8.81 -8.81
N THR A 65 -5.76 8.37 -8.14
CA THR A 65 -5.20 9.04 -6.97
C THR A 65 -3.67 9.16 -7.08
N PRO A 66 -3.03 10.12 -6.38
CA PRO A 66 -1.56 10.25 -6.40
C PRO A 66 -0.83 8.97 -6.00
N VAL A 67 -1.31 8.26 -4.97
CA VAL A 67 -0.72 7.00 -4.50
C VAL A 67 -0.79 5.92 -5.58
N LEU A 68 -1.96 5.73 -6.20
CA LEU A 68 -2.16 4.71 -7.24
C LEU A 68 -1.41 5.05 -8.53
N MET A 69 -1.34 6.33 -8.90
CA MET A 69 -0.55 6.76 -10.05
C MET A 69 0.95 6.52 -9.82
N ALA A 70 1.45 6.83 -8.62
CA ALA A 70 2.84 6.54 -8.26
C ALA A 70 3.12 5.03 -8.26
N ALA A 71 2.20 4.20 -7.75
CA ALA A 71 2.33 2.74 -7.79
C ALA A 71 2.43 2.21 -9.21
N LYS A 72 1.55 2.68 -10.14
CA LYS A 72 1.63 2.37 -11.57
C LYS A 72 2.99 2.74 -12.15
N ALA A 73 3.44 3.96 -11.93
CA ALA A 73 4.71 4.45 -12.45
C ALA A 73 5.90 3.65 -11.90
N HIS A 74 5.87 3.32 -10.60
CA HIS A 74 6.89 2.53 -9.93
C HIS A 74 6.95 1.08 -10.45
N LEU A 75 5.81 0.40 -10.56
CA LEU A 75 5.77 -1.00 -11.04
C LEU A 75 6.33 -1.16 -12.47
N ARG A 76 6.28 -0.12 -13.31
CA ARG A 76 6.92 -0.12 -14.64
C ARG A 76 8.46 -0.22 -14.56
N THR A 77 9.06 0.07 -13.43
CA THR A 77 10.52 -0.05 -13.22
C THR A 77 10.93 -1.46 -12.78
N ASN A 78 9.98 -2.39 -12.63
CA ASN A 78 10.19 -3.74 -12.10
C ASN A 78 10.79 -3.80 -10.69
N LYS A 79 10.60 -2.75 -9.89
CA LYS A 79 11.04 -2.67 -8.50
C LYS A 79 9.91 -3.06 -7.54
N PRO A 80 10.23 -3.46 -6.29
CA PRO A 80 9.26 -3.99 -5.34
C PRO A 80 8.26 -2.93 -4.85
N LEU A 81 6.98 -3.32 -4.84
CA LEU A 81 5.89 -2.62 -4.17
C LEU A 81 5.47 -3.45 -2.95
N VAL A 82 5.58 -2.87 -1.76
CA VAL A 82 5.10 -3.46 -0.51
C VAL A 82 3.76 -2.86 -0.13
N VAL A 83 2.81 -3.71 0.26
CA VAL A 83 1.47 -3.26 0.68
C VAL A 83 1.13 -3.77 2.08
N GLY A 84 0.62 -2.88 2.93
CA GLY A 84 0.05 -3.22 4.24
C GLY A 84 -1.46 -3.04 4.22
N VAL A 85 -2.19 -4.15 4.21
CA VAL A 85 -3.65 -4.15 4.07
C VAL A 85 -4.36 -3.77 5.37
N ALA A 86 -5.46 -3.01 5.28
CA ALA A 86 -6.35 -2.72 6.39
C ALA A 86 -7.75 -2.38 5.87
N SER A 87 -8.71 -3.27 6.09
CA SER A 87 -10.12 -3.05 5.73
C SER A 87 -11.04 -4.09 6.33
N ASN A 88 -12.31 -3.70 6.51
CA ASN A 88 -13.39 -4.57 6.98
C ASN A 88 -14.00 -5.45 5.86
N ASP A 89 -13.42 -5.49 4.67
CA ASP A 89 -14.02 -6.15 3.48
C ASP A 89 -13.09 -7.15 2.78
N TYR A 90 -11.93 -7.44 3.33
CA TYR A 90 -10.98 -8.30 2.64
C TYR A 90 -11.33 -9.80 2.64
N LEU A 91 -12.16 -10.27 3.57
CA LEU A 91 -12.76 -11.61 3.49
C LEU A 91 -14.13 -11.61 2.79
N GLY A 92 -14.58 -10.43 2.33
CA GLY A 92 -15.75 -10.24 1.49
C GLY A 92 -15.40 -10.13 0.00
N ILE A 93 -16.09 -9.21 -0.68
CA ILE A 93 -15.99 -9.04 -2.14
C ILE A 93 -14.58 -8.64 -2.61
N SER A 94 -13.80 -7.94 -1.77
CA SER A 94 -12.45 -7.50 -2.09
C SER A 94 -11.40 -8.61 -1.98
N GLY A 95 -11.73 -9.76 -1.40
CA GLY A 95 -10.79 -10.86 -1.16
C GLY A 95 -10.17 -11.40 -2.45
N LYS A 96 -10.97 -11.60 -3.49
CA LYS A 96 -10.46 -12.06 -4.80
C LYS A 96 -9.40 -11.13 -5.37
N ASN A 97 -9.57 -9.81 -5.19
CA ASN A 97 -8.63 -8.81 -5.68
C ASN A 97 -7.36 -8.76 -4.82
N LEU A 98 -7.47 -9.01 -3.50
CA LEU A 98 -6.31 -9.14 -2.62
C LEU A 98 -5.42 -10.30 -3.05
N PHE A 99 -5.99 -11.50 -3.15
CA PHE A 99 -5.22 -12.68 -3.55
C PHE A 99 -4.75 -12.61 -5.00
N GLY A 100 -5.49 -11.95 -5.89
CA GLY A 100 -5.02 -11.64 -7.24
C GLY A 100 -3.84 -10.68 -7.24
N LEU A 101 -3.89 -9.62 -6.44
CA LEU A 101 -2.83 -8.61 -6.36
C LEU A 101 -1.50 -9.20 -5.85
N ILE A 102 -1.53 -9.96 -4.76
CA ILE A 102 -0.30 -10.54 -4.17
C ILE A 102 0.34 -11.64 -5.02
N ASN A 103 -0.35 -12.15 -6.05
CA ASN A 103 0.23 -13.05 -7.04
C ASN A 103 0.93 -12.33 -8.20
N LEU A 104 0.82 -10.99 -8.27
CA LEU A 104 1.52 -10.23 -9.30
C LEU A 104 3.00 -10.09 -8.97
N LYS A 105 3.83 -10.11 -10.03
CA LYS A 105 5.27 -9.92 -9.90
C LYS A 105 5.60 -8.58 -9.21
N ASN A 106 6.59 -8.60 -8.34
CA ASN A 106 7.11 -7.44 -7.61
C ASN A 106 6.12 -6.81 -6.62
N ILE A 107 5.03 -7.48 -6.26
CA ILE A 107 4.12 -7.07 -5.19
C ILE A 107 4.30 -7.98 -4.00
N PHE A 108 4.56 -7.38 -2.84
CA PHE A 108 4.82 -8.07 -1.57
C PHE A 108 3.83 -7.55 -0.52
N VAL A 109 3.38 -8.44 0.36
CA VAL A 109 2.40 -8.06 1.38
C VAL A 109 3.02 -8.17 2.79
N ILE A 110 2.74 -7.19 3.63
CA ILE A 110 3.01 -7.32 5.07
C ILE A 110 2.08 -8.40 5.62
N PRO A 111 2.59 -9.43 6.34
CA PRO A 111 1.78 -10.48 6.92
C PRO A 111 0.56 -9.95 7.66
N PHE A 112 -0.58 -10.60 7.54
CA PHE A 112 -1.86 -10.09 8.01
C PHE A 112 -2.70 -11.16 8.72
N LYS A 113 -3.69 -10.71 9.46
CA LYS A 113 -4.66 -11.53 10.20
C LYS A 113 -6.01 -10.84 10.29
N GLN A 114 -7.02 -11.55 10.78
CA GLN A 114 -8.24 -10.90 11.26
C GLN A 114 -7.93 -10.12 12.53
N ASP A 115 -8.45 -8.89 12.62
CA ASP A 115 -8.29 -8.03 13.81
C ASP A 115 -9.40 -8.26 14.86
N ASP A 116 -10.63 -8.51 14.41
CA ASP A 116 -11.79 -8.73 15.28
C ASP A 116 -12.76 -9.73 14.64
N PRO A 117 -12.48 -11.05 14.71
CA PRO A 117 -13.29 -12.06 14.02
C PRO A 117 -14.75 -12.12 14.46
N LEU A 118 -15.06 -11.74 15.70
CA LEU A 118 -16.41 -11.80 16.25
C LEU A 118 -17.29 -10.63 15.80
N ASN A 119 -16.75 -9.41 15.84
CA ASN A 119 -17.52 -8.20 15.50
C ASN A 119 -17.32 -7.73 14.06
N LYS A 120 -16.20 -8.12 13.43
CA LYS A 120 -15.82 -7.75 12.07
C LYS A 120 -15.35 -8.98 11.28
N PRO A 121 -16.22 -9.93 10.99
CA PRO A 121 -15.84 -11.24 10.44
C PRO A 121 -15.12 -11.18 9.09
N ASN A 122 -15.25 -10.10 8.33
CA ASN A 122 -14.59 -9.91 7.03
C ASN A 122 -13.36 -9.00 7.10
N SER A 123 -12.99 -8.53 8.30
CA SER A 123 -11.87 -7.60 8.47
C SER A 123 -10.51 -8.32 8.45
N ILE A 124 -9.58 -7.73 7.72
CA ILE A 124 -8.16 -8.12 7.74
C ILE A 124 -7.32 -6.86 7.97
N VAL A 125 -6.30 -7.01 8.81
CA VAL A 125 -5.29 -5.98 9.06
C VAL A 125 -3.88 -6.57 9.00
N ALA A 126 -2.97 -5.85 8.37
CA ALA A 126 -1.55 -6.18 8.35
C ALA A 126 -0.94 -6.03 9.75
N ASN A 127 -0.02 -6.90 10.12
CA ASN A 127 0.81 -6.70 11.30
C ASN A 127 1.90 -5.66 11.00
N PHE A 128 1.60 -4.40 11.29
CA PHE A 128 2.47 -3.27 10.97
C PHE A 128 3.86 -3.32 11.65
N SER A 129 4.03 -4.11 12.72
CA SER A 129 5.34 -4.32 13.32
C SER A 129 6.33 -5.04 12.39
N LEU A 130 5.81 -5.82 11.43
CA LEU A 130 6.60 -6.54 10.43
C LEU A 130 6.93 -5.68 9.19
N THR A 131 6.57 -4.40 9.17
CA THR A 131 6.80 -3.52 8.01
C THR A 131 8.27 -3.47 7.60
N LYS A 132 9.18 -3.27 8.56
CA LYS A 132 10.62 -3.17 8.29
C LYS A 132 11.18 -4.47 7.71
N ASP A 133 10.80 -5.58 8.31
CA ASP A 133 11.29 -6.90 7.85
C ASP A 133 10.74 -7.22 6.46
N THR A 134 9.44 -6.93 6.22
CA THR A 134 8.84 -7.11 4.90
C THR A 134 9.55 -6.26 3.83
N LEU A 135 9.91 -5.01 4.14
CA LEU A 135 10.66 -4.14 3.22
C LEU A 135 12.03 -4.75 2.88
N ASN A 136 12.76 -5.27 3.89
CA ASN A 136 14.06 -5.90 3.67
C ASN A 136 13.93 -7.15 2.78
N TYR A 137 12.99 -8.04 3.06
CA TYR A 137 12.74 -9.23 2.25
C TYR A 137 12.31 -8.87 0.82
N ALA A 138 11.42 -7.90 0.67
CA ALA A 138 10.94 -7.45 -0.64
C ALA A 138 12.07 -6.81 -1.48
N TYR A 139 13.00 -6.10 -0.84
CA TYR A 139 14.17 -5.54 -1.52
C TYR A 139 15.05 -6.62 -2.14
N GLU A 140 15.17 -7.78 -1.46
CA GLU A 140 15.88 -8.96 -1.95
C GLU A 140 15.02 -9.84 -2.89
N GLY A 141 13.76 -9.43 -3.18
CA GLY A 141 12.86 -10.15 -4.09
C GLY A 141 12.07 -11.28 -3.45
N TYR A 142 11.99 -11.37 -2.11
CA TYR A 142 11.32 -12.43 -1.38
C TYR A 142 10.10 -11.93 -0.61
N GLN A 143 9.05 -12.75 -0.58
CA GLN A 143 7.90 -12.55 0.31
C GLN A 143 8.22 -13.14 1.68
N ILE A 144 8.14 -12.32 2.74
CA ILE A 144 8.25 -12.80 4.12
C ILE A 144 7.13 -13.80 4.43
N GLN A 145 7.46 -14.86 5.17
CA GLN A 145 6.54 -15.93 5.57
C GLN A 145 6.47 -16.08 7.09
N PRO A 146 5.32 -16.53 7.65
CA PRO A 146 4.06 -16.80 6.94
C PRO A 146 3.34 -15.50 6.55
N ILE A 147 2.55 -15.54 5.45
CA ILE A 147 1.70 -14.40 5.03
C ILE A 147 0.48 -14.27 5.95
N LEU A 148 -0.11 -15.40 6.33
CA LEU A 148 -1.27 -15.49 7.24
C LEU A 148 -0.78 -15.77 8.66
N LEU A 149 -1.18 -14.91 9.62
CA LEU A 149 -0.79 -14.99 11.03
C LEU A 149 -1.92 -15.52 11.89
#